data_e4df31ac2af1db197687b179a27c65f6
#
_entry.id   e4df31ac2af1db197687b179a27c65f6
#
_cell.length_a   1.000
_cell.length_b   1.000
_cell.length_c   1.000
_cell.angle_alpha   90.00
_cell.angle_beta   90.00
_cell.angle_gamma   90.00
#
_symmetry.space_group_name_H-M   'P 1'
#
loop_
_entity.id
_entity.type
_entity.pdbx_description
1 polymer ?
#
loop_
_entity_poly.entity_id
_entity_poly.type
_entity_poly.pdbx_seq_one_letter_code
_entity_poly.pdbx_strand_id
1 'polypeptide(L)'
;MHRVLVIFAIVVAISCQVTLAKEPEAAQTIQQLADDIVNKPPATYFSLATELYREGQKNEAAFWYFVGLIRYRAWILATGKDGQSSDEPYHLSVLAQSVGQSVYAHVDRDSKDLVKAIDRALVWDLEQPNAYTSKDAFKAQYERARQELLALRQKIQTTPATLKPEPVAGRGLFSW
;
A
#
# COMPACT_ATOMS: atom_id res chain seq x y z
N MET A 1 -81.39 26.86 12.44
CA MET A 1 -80.65 25.58 12.59
C MET A 1 -79.53 25.49 11.49
N HIS A 2 -78.30 25.93 11.84
CA HIS A 2 -77.19 25.94 10.88
C HIS A 2 -76.27 24.79 11.22
N ARG A 3 -76.16 23.85 10.34
CA ARG A 3 -75.15 22.78 10.45
C ARG A 3 -73.89 23.23 9.75
N VAL A 4 -72.85 23.50 10.51
CA VAL A 4 -71.51 23.78 10.00
C VAL A 4 -70.79 22.44 9.75
N LEU A 5 -70.43 22.18 8.54
CA LEU A 5 -69.69 21.02 8.13
C LEU A 5 -68.19 21.38 8.15
N VAL A 6 -67.47 20.80 9.12
CA VAL A 6 -66.00 20.98 9.23
C VAL A 6 -65.34 19.89 8.46
N ILE A 7 -64.73 20.27 7.35
CA ILE A 7 -63.90 19.37 6.52
C ILE A 7 -62.48 19.38 7.07
N PHE A 8 -62.05 18.26 7.65
CA PHE A 8 -60.68 18.06 8.09
C PHE A 8 -59.84 17.60 6.85
N ALA A 9 -59.01 18.48 6.36
CA ALA A 9 -58.00 18.13 5.33
C ALA A 9 -56.79 17.52 6.01
N ILE A 10 -56.60 16.21 5.87
CA ILE A 10 -55.37 15.51 6.29
C ILE A 10 -54.31 15.73 5.22
N VAL A 11 -53.34 16.58 5.54
CA VAL A 11 -52.12 16.73 4.71
C VAL A 11 -51.14 15.63 5.11
N VAL A 12 -51.04 14.59 4.30
CA VAL A 12 -50.00 13.56 4.45
C VAL A 12 -48.74 14.12 3.86
N ALA A 13 -47.84 14.63 4.68
CA ALA A 13 -46.47 14.99 4.27
C ALA A 13 -45.65 13.71 4.12
N ILE A 14 -45.44 13.25 2.88
CA ILE A 14 -44.50 12.19 2.57
C ILE A 14 -43.11 12.79 2.66
N SER A 15 -42.47 12.63 3.81
CA SER A 15 -41.06 12.94 4.01
C SER A 15 -40.24 11.88 3.27
N CYS A 16 -39.83 12.21 2.04
CA CYS A 16 -38.83 11.44 1.30
C CYS A 16 -37.48 11.63 2.00
N GLN A 17 -37.15 10.71 2.92
CA GLN A 17 -35.79 10.66 3.49
C GLN A 17 -34.88 10.08 2.42
N VAL A 18 -34.17 10.97 1.72
CA VAL A 18 -33.02 10.60 0.91
C VAL A 18 -31.95 10.13 1.88
N THR A 19 -31.87 8.82 2.10
CA THR A 19 -30.71 8.19 2.72
C THR A 19 -29.56 8.35 1.72
N LEU A 20 -28.76 9.41 1.90
CA LEU A 20 -27.43 9.49 1.33
C LEU A 20 -26.66 8.30 1.89
N ALA A 21 -26.54 7.24 1.08
CA ALA A 21 -25.61 6.17 1.37
C ALA A 21 -24.22 6.82 1.41
N LYS A 22 -23.68 7.01 2.62
CA LYS A 22 -22.31 7.45 2.84
C LYS A 22 -21.43 6.36 2.21
N GLU A 23 -20.73 6.68 1.12
CA GLU A 23 -19.68 5.80 0.60
C GLU A 23 -18.75 5.40 1.76
N PRO A 24 -18.34 4.13 1.83
CA PRO A 24 -17.49 3.68 2.91
C PRO A 24 -16.21 4.54 2.92
N GLU A 25 -15.92 5.12 4.08
CA GLU A 25 -14.77 6.03 4.31
C GLU A 25 -13.44 5.42 3.81
N ALA A 26 -13.30 4.09 3.87
CA ALA A 26 -12.15 3.35 3.35
C ALA A 26 -11.98 3.46 1.83
N ALA A 27 -13.05 3.43 1.05
CA ALA A 27 -12.98 3.57 -0.41
C ALA A 27 -12.51 4.98 -0.82
N GLN A 28 -12.93 6.01 -0.10
CA GLN A 28 -12.43 7.39 -0.29
C GLN A 28 -10.94 7.49 0.05
N THR A 29 -10.50 6.84 1.13
CA THR A 29 -9.11 6.82 1.57
C THR A 29 -8.18 6.17 0.52
N ILE A 30 -8.57 5.03 -0.08
CA ILE A 30 -7.81 4.37 -1.16
C ILE A 30 -7.68 5.31 -2.36
N GLN A 31 -8.79 5.93 -2.80
CA GLN A 31 -8.76 6.86 -3.92
C GLN A 31 -7.84 8.05 -3.65
N GLN A 32 -7.93 8.65 -2.46
CA GLN A 32 -7.08 9.77 -2.06
C GLN A 32 -5.59 9.40 -1.98
N LEU A 33 -5.27 8.18 -1.53
CA LEU A 33 -3.89 7.70 -1.46
C LEU A 33 -3.34 7.39 -2.85
N ALA A 34 -4.14 6.80 -3.74
CA ALA A 34 -3.74 6.42 -5.09
C ALA A 34 -3.65 7.62 -6.05
N ASP A 35 -4.44 8.68 -5.81
CA ASP A 35 -4.44 9.87 -6.64
C ASP A 35 -3.05 10.52 -6.65
N ASP A 36 -2.48 10.68 -7.85
CA ASP A 36 -1.16 11.27 -8.06
C ASP A 36 -0.02 10.66 -7.21
N ILE A 37 -0.07 9.36 -6.97
CA ILE A 37 0.84 8.67 -6.04
C ILE A 37 2.32 8.80 -6.42
N VAL A 38 2.61 9.00 -7.71
CA VAL A 38 3.99 9.18 -8.22
C VAL A 38 4.67 10.44 -7.69
N ASN A 39 3.89 11.41 -7.19
CA ASN A 39 4.35 12.66 -6.61
C ASN A 39 4.38 12.64 -5.07
N LYS A 40 3.91 11.56 -4.46
CA LYS A 40 3.81 11.47 -2.99
C LYS A 40 5.06 10.89 -2.33
N PRO A 41 5.24 11.18 -1.02
CA PRO A 41 6.30 10.57 -0.23
C PRO A 41 6.24 9.05 -0.27
N PRO A 42 7.39 8.35 -0.22
CA PRO A 42 7.42 6.89 -0.38
C PRO A 42 6.67 6.12 0.72
N ALA A 43 6.48 6.69 1.91
CA ALA A 43 5.66 6.10 2.97
C ALA A 43 4.18 5.94 2.56
N THR A 44 3.68 6.78 1.64
CA THR A 44 2.28 6.73 1.16
C THR A 44 1.93 5.40 0.48
N TYR A 45 2.91 4.76 -0.17
CA TYR A 45 2.70 3.45 -0.79
C TYR A 45 2.36 2.35 0.23
N PHE A 46 2.96 2.41 1.43
CA PHE A 46 2.64 1.49 2.52
C PHE A 46 1.26 1.78 3.12
N SER A 47 0.86 3.05 3.23
CA SER A 47 -0.50 3.42 3.65
C SER A 47 -1.52 2.89 2.67
N LEU A 48 -1.30 3.06 1.36
CA LEU A 48 -2.17 2.51 0.31
C LEU A 48 -2.25 0.98 0.40
N ALA A 49 -1.12 0.30 0.56
CA ALA A 49 -1.10 -1.15 0.72
C ALA A 49 -1.90 -1.61 1.96
N THR A 50 -1.82 -0.87 3.06
CA THR A 50 -2.58 -1.17 4.29
C THR A 50 -4.08 -1.06 4.05
N GLU A 51 -4.56 0.03 3.43
CA GLU A 51 -5.99 0.21 3.18
C GLU A 51 -6.52 -0.83 2.17
N LEU A 52 -5.78 -1.12 1.10
CA LEU A 52 -6.14 -2.17 0.17
C LEU A 52 -6.24 -3.55 0.85
N TYR A 53 -5.32 -3.84 1.78
CA TYR A 53 -5.37 -5.09 2.53
C TYR A 53 -6.63 -5.17 3.42
N ARG A 54 -6.99 -4.07 4.10
CA ARG A 54 -8.20 -3.98 4.94
C ARG A 54 -9.47 -4.19 4.14
N GLU A 55 -9.51 -3.71 2.90
CA GLU A 55 -10.61 -3.92 1.95
C GLU A 55 -10.59 -5.30 1.26
N GLY A 56 -9.68 -6.19 1.67
CA GLY A 56 -9.58 -7.54 1.11
C GLY A 56 -8.90 -7.61 -0.27
N GLN A 57 -8.40 -6.51 -0.81
CA GLN A 57 -7.69 -6.42 -2.10
C GLN A 57 -6.21 -6.84 -1.94
N LYS A 58 -5.99 -8.04 -1.47
CA LYS A 58 -4.70 -8.50 -0.95
C LYS A 58 -3.58 -8.56 -1.99
N ASN A 59 -3.90 -8.92 -3.25
CA ASN A 59 -2.91 -8.93 -4.32
C ASN A 59 -2.46 -7.51 -4.73
N GLU A 60 -3.39 -6.55 -4.71
CA GLU A 60 -3.06 -5.14 -4.94
C GLU A 60 -2.29 -4.57 -3.76
N ALA A 61 -2.65 -4.93 -2.53
CA ALA A 61 -1.88 -4.57 -1.34
C ALA A 61 -0.43 -5.05 -1.43
N ALA A 62 -0.20 -6.30 -1.83
CA ALA A 62 1.14 -6.86 -2.03
C ALA A 62 1.92 -6.10 -3.12
N PHE A 63 1.28 -5.79 -4.23
CA PHE A 63 1.88 -4.99 -5.31
C PHE A 63 2.35 -3.62 -4.80
N TRP A 64 1.47 -2.85 -4.15
CA TRP A 64 1.81 -1.52 -3.65
C TRP A 64 2.83 -1.54 -2.52
N TYR A 65 2.83 -2.59 -1.69
CA TYR A 65 3.86 -2.83 -0.70
C TYR A 65 5.26 -2.94 -1.33
N PHE A 66 5.41 -3.74 -2.39
CA PHE A 66 6.70 -3.90 -3.08
C PHE A 66 7.13 -2.65 -3.86
N VAL A 67 6.19 -1.90 -4.44
CA VAL A 67 6.47 -0.57 -5.00
C VAL A 67 7.00 0.37 -3.91
N GLY A 68 6.37 0.36 -2.74
CA GLY A 68 6.80 1.14 -1.58
C GLY A 68 8.23 0.82 -1.15
N LEU A 69 8.61 -0.45 -1.13
CA LEU A 69 9.98 -0.88 -0.82
C LEU A 69 11.00 -0.29 -1.78
N ILE A 70 10.77 -0.39 -3.11
CA ILE A 70 11.67 0.20 -4.12
C ILE A 70 11.79 1.71 -3.93
N ARG A 71 10.65 2.40 -3.85
CA ARG A 71 10.58 3.87 -3.81
C ARG A 71 11.19 4.44 -2.54
N TYR A 72 10.92 3.82 -1.40
CA TYR A 72 11.49 4.26 -0.13
C TYR A 72 13.00 4.01 -0.08
N ARG A 73 13.44 2.82 -0.50
CA ARG A 73 14.86 2.47 -0.54
C ARG A 73 15.65 3.39 -1.47
N ALA A 74 15.14 3.63 -2.68
CA ALA A 74 15.75 4.56 -3.62
C ALA A 74 15.88 5.98 -3.04
N TRP A 75 14.84 6.44 -2.34
CA TRP A 75 14.87 7.75 -1.66
C TRP A 75 15.92 7.82 -0.54
N ILE A 76 16.02 6.79 0.32
CA ILE A 76 17.07 6.71 1.36
C ILE A 76 18.46 6.83 0.73
N LEU A 77 18.70 6.04 -0.32
CA LEU A 77 19.97 6.06 -1.03
C LEU A 77 20.25 7.40 -1.74
N ALA A 78 19.23 8.00 -2.34
CA ALA A 78 19.34 9.28 -3.06
C ALA A 78 19.64 10.46 -2.11
N THR A 79 19.14 10.40 -0.88
CA THR A 79 19.32 11.46 0.12
C THR A 79 20.53 11.22 1.05
N GLY A 80 21.29 10.15 0.86
CA GLY A 80 22.43 9.77 1.70
C GLY A 80 22.03 9.40 3.13
N LYS A 81 20.78 8.98 3.33
CA LYS A 81 20.22 8.63 4.64
C LYS A 81 20.33 7.15 4.98
N ASP A 82 21.19 6.39 4.30
CA ASP A 82 21.41 4.96 4.57
C ASP A 82 22.54 4.69 5.60
N GLY A 83 23.10 5.76 6.17
CA GLY A 83 24.14 5.68 7.21
C GLY A 83 23.59 5.52 8.62
N GLN A 84 24.48 5.13 9.56
CA GLN A 84 24.17 4.91 10.99
C GLN A 84 23.62 6.15 11.73
N SER A 85 23.83 7.35 11.18
CA SER A 85 23.35 8.61 11.75
C SER A 85 21.92 8.97 11.34
N SER A 86 21.25 8.12 10.59
CA SER A 86 19.89 8.33 10.11
C SER A 86 18.92 7.27 10.62
N ASP A 87 17.74 7.70 11.05
CA ASP A 87 16.66 6.81 11.49
C ASP A 87 15.85 6.24 10.31
N GLU A 88 16.10 6.70 9.08
CA GLU A 88 15.30 6.31 7.90
C GLU A 88 15.36 4.81 7.55
N PRO A 89 16.51 4.13 7.64
CA PRO A 89 16.53 2.68 7.47
C PRO A 89 15.69 1.95 8.53
N TYR A 90 15.68 2.45 9.77
CA TYR A 90 14.83 1.92 10.82
C TYR A 90 13.34 2.16 10.53
N HIS A 91 12.96 3.37 10.10
CA HIS A 91 11.58 3.68 9.71
C HIS A 91 11.11 2.79 8.56
N LEU A 92 11.93 2.59 7.52
CA LEU A 92 11.61 1.66 6.45
C LEU A 92 11.43 0.23 6.99
N SER A 93 12.28 -0.23 7.90
CA SER A 93 12.17 -1.58 8.47
C SER A 93 10.88 -1.76 9.28
N VAL A 94 10.46 -0.75 10.04
CA VAL A 94 9.18 -0.76 10.78
C VAL A 94 7.99 -0.82 9.83
N LEU A 95 7.97 0.01 8.78
CA LEU A 95 6.91 -0.03 7.75
C LEU A 95 6.89 -1.37 7.01
N ALA A 96 8.07 -1.85 6.60
CA ALA A 96 8.20 -3.13 5.91
C ALA A 96 7.73 -4.31 6.78
N GLN A 97 8.01 -4.28 8.09
CA GLN A 97 7.56 -5.32 9.01
C GLN A 97 6.05 -5.24 9.25
N SER A 98 5.51 -4.06 9.59
CA SER A 98 4.10 -3.90 9.96
C SER A 98 3.14 -4.25 8.83
N VAL A 99 3.39 -3.74 7.62
CA VAL A 99 2.58 -4.02 6.43
C VAL A 99 2.91 -5.39 5.86
N GLY A 100 4.20 -5.76 5.86
CA GLY A 100 4.69 -7.03 5.35
C GLY A 100 4.10 -8.24 6.06
N GLN A 101 3.90 -8.19 7.39
CA GLN A 101 3.23 -9.29 8.13
C GLN A 101 1.89 -9.65 7.49
N SER A 102 1.07 -8.65 7.18
CA SER A 102 -0.22 -8.85 6.53
C SER A 102 -0.08 -9.39 5.11
N VAL A 103 0.84 -8.82 4.33
CA VAL A 103 1.10 -9.24 2.94
C VAL A 103 1.59 -10.68 2.89
N TYR A 104 2.55 -11.06 3.74
CA TYR A 104 3.11 -12.43 3.77
C TYR A 104 2.13 -13.46 4.35
N ALA A 105 1.36 -13.12 5.38
CA ALA A 105 0.37 -14.02 5.97
C ALA A 105 -0.73 -14.44 4.99
N HIS A 106 -1.11 -13.56 4.07
CA HIS A 106 -2.12 -13.88 3.06
C HIS A 106 -1.63 -14.88 2.02
N VAL A 107 -0.37 -14.73 1.61
CA VAL A 107 0.24 -15.50 0.53
C VAL A 107 0.81 -16.83 1.04
N ASP A 108 0.48 -17.17 2.27
CA ASP A 108 0.99 -18.35 3.01
C ASP A 108 0.75 -19.69 2.31
N ARG A 109 -0.04 -19.71 1.23
CA ARG A 109 -0.37 -20.92 0.46
C ARG A 109 0.34 -21.02 -0.89
N ASP A 110 0.78 -19.90 -1.49
CA ASP A 110 1.49 -19.94 -2.76
C ASP A 110 2.48 -18.77 -2.91
N SER A 111 3.78 -19.06 -2.77
CA SER A 111 4.87 -18.10 -3.02
C SER A 111 4.82 -17.47 -4.42
N LYS A 112 4.09 -18.09 -5.37
CA LYS A 112 3.92 -17.57 -6.73
C LYS A 112 3.20 -16.23 -6.77
N ASP A 113 2.24 -15.97 -5.87
CA ASP A 113 1.53 -14.68 -5.88
C ASP A 113 2.40 -13.54 -5.34
N LEU A 114 3.29 -13.81 -4.35
CA LEU A 114 4.32 -12.84 -3.97
C LEU A 114 5.28 -12.54 -5.11
N VAL A 115 5.76 -13.57 -5.78
CA VAL A 115 6.66 -13.41 -6.94
C VAL A 115 5.99 -12.58 -8.03
N LYS A 116 4.73 -12.85 -8.38
CA LYS A 116 3.96 -12.03 -9.33
C LYS A 116 3.82 -10.58 -8.88
N ALA A 117 3.54 -10.33 -7.59
CA ALA A 117 3.43 -8.98 -7.06
C ALA A 117 4.76 -8.22 -7.16
N ILE A 118 5.89 -8.88 -6.86
CA ILE A 118 7.24 -8.32 -7.04
C ILE A 118 7.51 -8.02 -8.51
N ASP A 119 7.22 -8.96 -9.43
CA ASP A 119 7.44 -8.76 -10.85
C ASP A 119 6.64 -7.58 -11.40
N ARG A 120 5.36 -7.46 -11.01
CA ARG A 120 4.51 -6.30 -11.34
C ARG A 120 5.10 -4.99 -10.80
N ALA A 121 5.57 -4.99 -9.54
CA ALA A 121 6.15 -3.81 -8.91
C ALA A 121 7.42 -3.33 -9.62
N LEU A 122 8.29 -4.26 -10.02
CA LEU A 122 9.52 -3.96 -10.78
C LEU A 122 9.19 -3.35 -12.13
N VAL A 123 8.24 -3.92 -12.88
CA VAL A 123 7.80 -3.40 -14.19
C VAL A 123 7.18 -2.01 -14.01
N TRP A 124 6.24 -1.86 -13.08
CA TRP A 124 5.57 -0.59 -12.82
C TRP A 124 6.57 0.50 -12.43
N ASP A 125 7.54 0.18 -11.53
CA ASP A 125 8.56 1.15 -11.15
C ASP A 125 9.41 1.58 -12.34
N LEU A 126 9.75 0.70 -13.27
CA LEU A 126 10.49 1.07 -14.48
C LEU A 126 9.72 2.04 -15.36
N GLU A 127 8.43 1.81 -15.56
CA GLU A 127 7.58 2.56 -16.48
C GLU A 127 7.10 3.90 -15.90
N GLN A 128 6.84 3.97 -14.59
CA GLN A 128 6.25 5.15 -13.98
C GLN A 128 7.31 6.17 -13.53
N PRO A 129 7.07 7.47 -13.74
CA PRO A 129 7.93 8.51 -13.20
C PRO A 129 7.92 8.52 -11.67
N ASN A 130 8.86 9.23 -11.07
CA ASN A 130 8.83 9.59 -9.65
C ASN A 130 9.27 11.04 -9.50
N ALA A 131 8.33 11.92 -9.23
CA ALA A 131 8.65 13.33 -9.02
C ALA A 131 9.17 13.61 -7.60
N TYR A 132 8.82 12.76 -6.62
CA TYR A 132 9.34 12.89 -5.25
C TYR A 132 10.86 12.61 -5.19
N THR A 133 11.33 11.61 -5.96
CA THR A 133 12.74 11.26 -6.08
C THR A 133 13.05 11.03 -7.55
N SER A 134 13.76 11.96 -8.20
CA SER A 134 14.00 11.91 -9.64
C SER A 134 14.74 10.64 -10.04
N LYS A 135 14.15 9.85 -10.92
CA LYS A 135 14.78 8.62 -11.45
C LYS A 135 15.96 8.93 -12.34
N ASP A 136 15.91 10.04 -13.07
CA ASP A 136 17.00 10.47 -13.95
C ASP A 136 18.23 10.93 -13.19
N ALA A 137 18.03 11.65 -12.07
CA ALA A 137 19.11 12.10 -11.21
C ALA A 137 19.74 10.94 -10.38
N PHE A 138 18.95 9.91 -10.05
CA PHE A 138 19.35 8.86 -9.10
C PHE A 138 19.26 7.45 -9.68
N LYS A 139 19.66 7.26 -10.94
CA LYS A 139 19.58 5.98 -11.65
C LYS A 139 20.25 4.83 -10.90
N ALA A 140 21.46 5.06 -10.37
CA ALA A 140 22.22 4.04 -9.65
C ALA A 140 21.52 3.61 -8.34
N GLN A 141 20.90 4.54 -7.64
CA GLN A 141 20.15 4.28 -6.40
C GLN A 141 18.90 3.45 -6.67
N TYR A 142 18.17 3.76 -7.73
CA TYR A 142 17.03 2.96 -8.18
C TYR A 142 17.44 1.56 -8.61
N GLU A 143 18.52 1.45 -9.35
CA GLU A 143 19.03 0.14 -9.76
C GLU A 143 19.40 -0.70 -8.54
N ARG A 144 20.10 -0.13 -7.56
CA ARG A 144 20.40 -0.82 -6.30
C ARG A 144 19.14 -1.26 -5.57
N ALA A 145 18.14 -0.39 -5.42
CA ALA A 145 16.87 -0.72 -4.77
C ALA A 145 16.14 -1.87 -5.47
N ARG A 146 16.15 -1.90 -6.82
CA ARG A 146 15.56 -2.99 -7.60
C ARG A 146 16.33 -4.30 -7.44
N GLN A 147 17.66 -4.26 -7.41
CA GLN A 147 18.49 -5.45 -7.19
C GLN A 147 18.25 -6.06 -5.80
N GLU A 148 18.08 -5.24 -4.79
CA GLU A 148 17.72 -5.70 -3.43
C GLU A 148 16.34 -6.42 -3.45
N LEU A 149 15.36 -5.90 -4.18
CA LEU A 149 14.05 -6.54 -4.33
C LEU A 149 14.13 -7.84 -5.18
N LEU A 150 14.96 -7.89 -6.20
CA LEU A 150 15.22 -9.10 -6.98
C LEU A 150 15.88 -10.20 -6.14
N ALA A 151 16.79 -9.84 -5.23
CA ALA A 151 17.39 -10.78 -4.29
C ALA A 151 16.32 -11.35 -3.33
N LEU A 152 15.39 -10.51 -2.83
CA LEU A 152 14.25 -10.96 -2.04
C LEU A 152 13.35 -11.93 -2.84
N ARG A 153 13.02 -11.58 -4.09
CA ARG A 153 12.26 -12.44 -5.00
C ARG A 153 12.89 -13.84 -5.13
N GLN A 154 14.19 -13.87 -5.37
CA GLN A 154 14.94 -15.14 -5.49
C GLN A 154 14.86 -15.94 -4.18
N LYS A 155 15.05 -15.30 -3.04
CA LYS A 155 14.93 -15.93 -1.73
C LYS A 155 13.54 -16.55 -1.52
N ILE A 156 12.46 -15.83 -1.87
CA ILE A 156 11.09 -16.34 -1.78
C ILE A 156 10.89 -17.58 -2.68
N GLN A 157 11.45 -17.58 -3.90
CA GLN A 157 11.34 -18.70 -4.83
C GLN A 157 12.10 -19.94 -4.37
N THR A 158 13.24 -19.76 -3.70
CA THR A 158 14.12 -20.87 -3.30
C THR A 158 13.84 -21.40 -1.89
N THR A 159 13.08 -20.67 -1.08
CA THR A 159 12.71 -21.11 0.27
C THR A 159 11.56 -22.11 0.19
N PRO A 160 11.73 -23.36 0.66
CA PRO A 160 10.65 -24.32 0.69
C PRO A 160 9.45 -23.81 1.48
N ALA A 161 8.23 -24.16 1.06
CA ALA A 161 6.99 -23.74 1.72
C ALA A 161 6.92 -24.15 3.22
N THR A 162 7.71 -25.15 3.62
CA THR A 162 7.85 -25.62 5.01
C THR A 162 8.79 -24.77 5.86
N LEU A 163 9.62 -23.92 5.23
CA LEU A 163 10.55 -23.00 5.87
C LEU A 163 10.14 -21.56 5.55
N LYS A 164 8.90 -21.22 5.87
CA LYS A 164 8.45 -19.83 5.72
C LYS A 164 9.34 -18.90 6.52
N PRO A 165 9.76 -17.77 5.94
CA PRO A 165 10.36 -16.75 6.76
C PRO A 165 9.30 -16.31 7.77
N GLU A 166 9.43 -16.73 9.01
CA GLU A 166 8.81 -16.05 10.13
C GLU A 166 9.07 -14.55 9.92
N PRO A 167 8.09 -13.67 10.15
CA PRO A 167 8.36 -12.24 10.22
C PRO A 167 9.46 -12.07 11.26
N VAL A 168 10.69 -11.83 10.79
CA VAL A 168 11.89 -11.89 11.63
C VAL A 168 11.79 -10.75 12.63
N ALA A 169 11.28 -11.09 13.82
CA ALA A 169 11.40 -10.22 14.95
C ALA A 169 12.90 -9.91 15.16
N GLY A 170 13.33 -8.71 14.81
CA GLY A 170 14.61 -8.13 15.20
C GLY A 170 15.80 -8.27 14.27
N ARG A 171 15.72 -8.96 13.13
CA ARG A 171 16.72 -8.83 12.05
C ARG A 171 15.97 -8.80 10.72
N GLY A 172 15.85 -7.58 10.16
CA GLY A 172 15.04 -7.30 9.00
C GLY A 172 15.29 -8.28 7.86
N LEU A 173 14.24 -8.56 7.07
CA LEU A 173 14.32 -9.21 5.76
C LEU A 173 15.34 -8.51 4.86
N PHE A 174 15.71 -7.33 5.23
CA PHE A 174 16.71 -6.47 4.65
C PHE A 174 17.84 -6.28 5.70
N SER A 175 18.88 -7.10 5.64
CA SER A 175 20.16 -6.77 6.27
C SER A 175 20.82 -5.74 5.37
N TRP A 176 20.58 -4.51 5.66
CA TRP A 176 21.28 -3.37 5.10
C TRP A 176 22.69 -3.27 5.65
#